data_45c270cd0b697ce5e6e241dd664bf4b3
#
_entry.id   45c270cd0b697ce5e6e241dd664bf4b3
#
_cell.length_a   1.000
_cell.length_b   1.000
_cell.length_c   1.000
_cell.angle_alpha   90.00
_cell.angle_beta   90.00
_cell.angle_gamma   90.00
#
_symmetry.space_group_name_H-M   'P 1'
#
loop_
_entity.id
_entity.type
_entity.pdbx_description
1 polymer ?
#
loop_
_entity_poly.entity_id
_entity_poly.type
_entity_poly.pdbx_seq_one_letter_code
_entity_poly.pdbx_strand_id
1 'polypeptide(L)'
;MKSIAILGLGQMGSTLARLLLDAGFEVHVWNRSPGKAAALADAGAHLAATPADAAACAQLTVMCVHDHAAATEILSQQGTWHALEGKALLQFTTFSPQEAASASEVAGTHGVAYLSGAIQVAPEQMGKPDTTILLSGPRTVVDKANAVLAAFGGNVVWLGERPAAAATMDLATLSFVYGATAGLLQGAALAQREGLDLKAYGTIVRAMSPSFGEFLQHEASVIASGDFGVTQSPLSISVDATRRIHDAMREAGLDTALPAVIAQMLERAAVQGYGGEELAAVVKVIGAKS
;
A
#
# COMPACT_ATOMS: atom_id res chain seq x y z
N MET A 1 -20.15 -15.94 4.78
CA MET A 1 -19.01 -16.88 4.64
C MET A 1 -18.58 -17.29 6.03
N LYS A 2 -18.46 -18.58 6.35
CA LYS A 2 -18.00 -19.05 7.68
C LYS A 2 -16.59 -19.64 7.63
N SER A 3 -16.19 -20.19 6.49
CA SER A 3 -14.91 -20.85 6.28
C SER A 3 -14.06 -20.08 5.29
N ILE A 4 -12.82 -19.78 5.66
CA ILE A 4 -11.87 -18.94 4.93
C ILE A 4 -10.55 -19.71 4.78
N ALA A 5 -9.96 -19.66 3.58
CA ALA A 5 -8.61 -20.17 3.36
C ALA A 5 -7.60 -19.03 3.37
N ILE A 6 -6.42 -19.27 3.95
CA ILE A 6 -5.26 -18.37 3.89
C ILE A 6 -4.10 -19.12 3.22
N LEU A 7 -3.64 -18.57 2.10
CA LEU A 7 -2.46 -19.06 1.38
C LEU A 7 -1.29 -18.09 1.58
N GLY A 8 -0.26 -18.57 2.27
CA GLY A 8 0.90 -17.77 2.66
C GLY A 8 0.82 -17.31 4.11
N LEU A 9 1.79 -17.76 4.93
CA LEU A 9 1.89 -17.48 6.36
C LEU A 9 3.19 -16.74 6.68
N GLY A 10 3.42 -15.64 5.94
CA GLY A 10 4.37 -14.60 6.33
C GLY A 10 3.89 -13.86 7.58
N GLN A 11 4.55 -12.79 7.97
CA GLN A 11 4.10 -11.97 9.12
C GLN A 11 2.66 -11.52 8.93
N MET A 12 2.34 -10.90 7.79
CA MET A 12 1.00 -10.42 7.49
C MET A 12 -0.02 -11.56 7.39
N GLY A 13 0.26 -12.61 6.61
CA GLY A 13 -0.69 -13.73 6.44
C GLY A 13 -1.00 -14.47 7.75
N SER A 14 -0.01 -14.60 8.64
CA SER A 14 -0.24 -15.16 9.99
C SER A 14 -1.09 -14.23 10.86
N THR A 15 -0.92 -12.91 10.73
CA THR A 15 -1.76 -11.93 11.43
C THR A 15 -3.20 -12.00 10.94
N LEU A 16 -3.42 -12.06 9.60
CA LEU A 16 -4.75 -12.20 9.02
C LEU A 16 -5.45 -13.48 9.50
N ALA A 17 -4.72 -14.60 9.54
CA ALA A 17 -5.26 -15.87 10.02
C ALA A 17 -5.72 -15.78 11.50
N ARG A 18 -4.92 -15.17 12.37
CA ARG A 18 -5.28 -14.96 13.80
C ARG A 18 -6.51 -14.09 13.95
N LEU A 19 -6.58 -12.96 13.24
CA LEU A 19 -7.75 -12.08 13.30
C LEU A 19 -9.03 -12.79 12.89
N LEU A 20 -8.97 -13.68 11.89
CA LEU A 20 -10.13 -14.47 11.51
C LEU A 20 -10.51 -15.51 12.57
N LEU A 21 -9.54 -16.18 13.18
CA LEU A 21 -9.79 -17.12 14.29
C LEU A 21 -10.43 -16.39 15.48
N ASP A 22 -9.90 -15.23 15.85
CA ASP A 22 -10.42 -14.40 16.95
C ASP A 22 -11.84 -13.90 16.67
N ALA A 23 -12.16 -13.66 15.37
CA ALA A 23 -13.50 -13.30 14.93
C ALA A 23 -14.46 -14.50 14.77
N GLY A 24 -14.02 -15.73 15.09
CA GLY A 24 -14.83 -16.94 15.08
C GLY A 24 -15.04 -17.59 13.72
N PHE A 25 -14.19 -17.28 12.74
CA PHE A 25 -14.19 -17.97 11.44
C PHE A 25 -13.51 -19.35 11.55
N GLU A 26 -13.96 -20.28 10.73
CA GLU A 26 -13.24 -21.51 10.44
C GLU A 26 -12.12 -21.18 9.44
N VAL A 27 -10.86 -21.38 9.82
CA VAL A 27 -9.70 -20.93 9.06
C VAL A 27 -8.87 -22.13 8.59
N HIS A 28 -8.75 -22.30 7.28
CA HIS A 28 -7.89 -23.29 6.65
C HIS A 28 -6.62 -22.60 6.17
N VAL A 29 -5.45 -23.08 6.57
CA VAL A 29 -4.18 -22.41 6.28
C VAL A 29 -3.25 -23.31 5.50
N TRP A 30 -2.57 -22.72 4.53
CA TRP A 30 -1.48 -23.39 3.82
C TRP A 30 -0.27 -22.48 3.68
N ASN A 31 0.90 -23.06 3.80
CA ASN A 31 2.16 -22.38 3.54
C ASN A 31 3.20 -23.37 3.00
N ARG A 32 4.04 -22.92 2.07
CA ARG A 32 5.12 -23.75 1.48
C ARG A 32 6.04 -24.38 2.54
N SER A 33 6.32 -23.65 3.62
CA SER A 33 7.11 -24.14 4.75
C SER A 33 6.19 -24.50 5.94
N PRO A 34 6.01 -25.78 6.28
CA PRO A 34 5.01 -26.22 7.27
C PRO A 34 5.22 -25.66 8.68
N GLY A 35 6.47 -25.42 9.10
CA GLY A 35 6.78 -24.95 10.45
C GLY A 35 6.16 -23.63 10.86
N LYS A 36 5.77 -22.78 9.93
CA LYS A 36 5.08 -21.51 10.23
C LYS A 36 3.59 -21.69 10.59
N ALA A 37 3.02 -22.82 10.25
CA ALA A 37 1.61 -23.11 10.49
C ALA A 37 1.30 -23.69 11.89
N ALA A 38 2.30 -24.25 12.60
CA ALA A 38 2.11 -24.93 13.87
C ALA A 38 1.42 -24.04 14.93
N ALA A 39 1.91 -22.83 15.14
CA ALA A 39 1.33 -21.88 16.10
C ALA A 39 -0.11 -21.45 15.76
N LEU A 40 -0.53 -21.57 14.51
CA LEU A 40 -1.90 -21.30 14.07
C LEU A 40 -2.79 -22.53 14.29
N ALA A 41 -2.24 -23.74 14.17
CA ALA A 41 -2.95 -24.98 14.52
C ALA A 41 -3.32 -25.01 16.01
N ASP A 42 -2.40 -24.62 16.88
CA ASP A 42 -2.65 -24.50 18.33
C ASP A 42 -3.73 -23.46 18.64
N ALA A 43 -3.89 -22.44 17.78
CA ALA A 43 -4.94 -21.44 17.86
C ALA A 43 -6.26 -21.87 17.19
N GLY A 44 -6.35 -23.09 16.65
CA GLY A 44 -7.57 -23.66 16.06
C GLY A 44 -7.66 -23.59 14.52
N ALA A 45 -6.59 -23.23 13.81
CA ALA A 45 -6.58 -23.29 12.36
C ALA A 45 -6.42 -24.72 11.84
N HIS A 46 -7.10 -25.04 10.74
CA HIS A 46 -6.96 -26.30 10.02
C HIS A 46 -5.77 -26.23 9.06
N LEU A 47 -4.79 -27.10 9.24
CA LEU A 47 -3.62 -27.18 8.37
C LEU A 47 -3.96 -27.99 7.11
N ALA A 48 -3.83 -27.36 5.95
CA ALA A 48 -4.01 -28.04 4.67
C ALA A 48 -2.67 -28.58 4.15
N ALA A 49 -2.70 -29.75 3.51
CA ALA A 49 -1.51 -30.35 2.90
C ALA A 49 -1.10 -29.65 1.61
N THR A 50 -2.09 -29.17 0.83
CA THR A 50 -1.89 -28.45 -0.42
C THR A 50 -2.69 -27.16 -0.45
N PRO A 51 -2.37 -26.17 -1.32
CA PRO A 51 -3.20 -24.99 -1.50
C PRO A 51 -4.60 -25.35 -2.02
N ALA A 52 -4.72 -26.40 -2.81
CA ALA A 52 -6.00 -26.92 -3.28
C ALA A 52 -6.88 -27.41 -2.11
N ASP A 53 -6.33 -28.14 -1.14
CA ASP A 53 -7.05 -28.62 0.02
C ASP A 53 -7.59 -27.45 0.86
N ALA A 54 -6.77 -26.42 1.07
CA ALA A 54 -7.21 -25.21 1.77
C ALA A 54 -8.36 -24.52 1.05
N ALA A 55 -8.19 -24.28 -0.26
CA ALA A 55 -9.17 -23.60 -1.09
C ALA A 55 -10.49 -24.40 -1.23
N ALA A 56 -10.42 -25.73 -1.26
CA ALA A 56 -11.60 -26.59 -1.36
C ALA A 56 -12.56 -26.41 -0.18
N CYS A 57 -12.04 -26.17 1.03
CA CYS A 57 -12.81 -26.03 2.27
C CYS A 57 -13.43 -24.63 2.46
N ALA A 58 -13.11 -23.65 1.64
CA ALA A 58 -13.50 -22.26 1.84
C ALA A 58 -14.26 -21.68 0.64
N GLN A 59 -15.07 -20.65 0.88
CA GLN A 59 -15.74 -19.86 -0.16
C GLN A 59 -14.94 -18.60 -0.55
N LEU A 60 -14.05 -18.15 0.32
CA LEU A 60 -13.11 -17.07 0.08
C LEU A 60 -11.71 -17.57 0.43
N THR A 61 -10.81 -17.44 -0.52
CA THR A 61 -9.38 -17.66 -0.30
C THR A 61 -8.67 -16.31 -0.25
N VAL A 62 -7.93 -16.07 0.81
CA VAL A 62 -7.05 -14.90 0.96
C VAL A 62 -5.63 -15.35 0.67
N MET A 63 -4.96 -14.65 -0.24
CA MET A 63 -3.56 -14.90 -0.59
C MET A 63 -2.70 -13.72 -0.15
N CYS A 64 -1.64 -14.01 0.61
CA CYS A 64 -0.68 -13.01 1.06
C CYS A 64 0.72 -13.64 1.07
N VAL A 65 1.43 -13.52 -0.03
CA VAL A 65 2.75 -14.11 -0.25
C VAL A 65 3.78 -13.04 -0.61
N HIS A 66 4.98 -13.45 -0.99
CA HIS A 66 6.08 -12.50 -1.17
C HIS A 66 5.89 -11.62 -2.42
N ASP A 67 5.54 -12.22 -3.57
CA ASP A 67 5.44 -11.55 -4.85
C ASP A 67 4.48 -12.27 -5.81
N HIS A 68 4.32 -11.69 -7.00
CA HIS A 68 3.50 -12.24 -8.08
C HIS A 68 3.98 -13.62 -8.54
N ALA A 69 5.29 -13.86 -8.60
CA ALA A 69 5.84 -15.15 -9.02
C ALA A 69 5.46 -16.26 -8.03
N ALA A 70 5.56 -16.00 -6.72
CA ALA A 70 5.13 -16.93 -5.68
C ALA A 70 3.62 -17.20 -5.73
N ALA A 71 2.81 -16.17 -5.98
CA ALA A 71 1.36 -16.32 -6.12
C ALA A 71 1.01 -17.21 -7.34
N THR A 72 1.66 -16.97 -8.48
CA THR A 72 1.47 -17.76 -9.72
C THR A 72 1.91 -19.22 -9.52
N GLU A 73 3.05 -19.46 -8.87
CA GLU A 73 3.54 -20.79 -8.53
C GLU A 73 2.51 -21.57 -7.69
N ILE A 74 1.94 -20.93 -6.66
CA ILE A 74 0.94 -21.56 -5.77
C ILE A 74 -0.34 -21.87 -6.54
N LEU A 75 -0.84 -20.93 -7.31
CA LEU A 75 -2.09 -21.11 -8.09
C LEU A 75 -1.95 -22.15 -9.21
N SER A 76 -0.72 -22.35 -9.72
CA SER A 76 -0.41 -23.36 -10.75
C SER A 76 -0.25 -24.77 -10.18
N GLN A 77 -0.24 -24.96 -8.87
CA GLN A 77 -0.20 -26.31 -8.30
C GLN A 77 -1.46 -27.09 -8.65
N GLN A 78 -1.28 -28.40 -8.84
CA GLN A 78 -2.34 -29.28 -9.30
C GLN A 78 -3.62 -29.14 -8.43
N GLY A 79 -4.74 -28.90 -9.10
CA GLY A 79 -6.05 -28.83 -8.47
C GLY A 79 -6.41 -27.49 -7.84
N THR A 80 -5.46 -26.53 -7.70
CA THR A 80 -5.72 -25.26 -7.00
C THR A 80 -6.80 -24.43 -7.70
N TRP A 81 -6.68 -24.21 -9.01
CA TRP A 81 -7.71 -23.47 -9.77
C TRP A 81 -9.07 -24.17 -9.74
N HIS A 82 -9.09 -25.51 -9.84
CA HIS A 82 -10.33 -26.28 -9.74
C HIS A 82 -10.98 -26.13 -8.35
N ALA A 83 -10.20 -26.12 -7.29
CA ALA A 83 -10.69 -25.90 -5.92
C ALA A 83 -11.25 -24.49 -5.69
N LEU A 84 -10.82 -23.51 -6.48
CA LEU A 84 -11.27 -22.11 -6.44
C LEU A 84 -12.47 -21.82 -7.33
N GLU A 85 -12.81 -22.71 -8.26
CA GLU A 85 -13.89 -22.51 -9.24
C GLU A 85 -15.22 -22.15 -8.56
N GLY A 86 -15.90 -21.10 -9.05
CA GLY A 86 -17.14 -20.57 -8.49
C GLY A 86 -17.00 -19.83 -7.16
N LYS A 87 -15.76 -19.64 -6.66
CA LYS A 87 -15.45 -18.99 -5.39
C LYS A 87 -14.74 -17.65 -5.60
N ALA A 88 -14.29 -17.03 -4.51
CA ALA A 88 -13.57 -15.76 -4.54
C ALA A 88 -12.12 -15.91 -4.07
N LEU A 89 -11.23 -15.18 -4.73
CA LEU A 89 -9.82 -15.02 -4.36
C LEU A 89 -9.56 -13.55 -4.04
N LEU A 90 -9.19 -13.26 -2.79
CA LEU A 90 -8.72 -11.95 -2.33
C LEU A 90 -7.20 -11.95 -2.26
N GLN A 91 -6.58 -11.17 -3.11
CA GLN A 91 -5.13 -11.08 -3.26
C GLN A 91 -4.58 -9.87 -2.52
N PHE A 92 -3.79 -10.10 -1.47
CA PHE A 92 -3.09 -9.06 -0.69
C PHE A 92 -1.58 -9.02 -0.92
N THR A 93 -1.06 -9.82 -1.84
CA THR A 93 0.34 -9.68 -2.26
C THR A 93 0.50 -8.39 -3.04
N THR A 94 1.55 -7.62 -2.78
CA THR A 94 1.84 -6.40 -3.53
C THR A 94 2.13 -6.74 -4.99
N PHE A 95 1.28 -6.26 -5.89
CA PHE A 95 1.36 -6.43 -7.32
C PHE A 95 1.53 -5.09 -8.02
N SER A 96 2.18 -5.09 -9.17
CA SER A 96 2.05 -3.98 -10.12
C SER A 96 0.64 -3.92 -10.70
N PRO A 97 0.19 -2.76 -11.24
CA PRO A 97 -1.11 -2.66 -11.89
C PRO A 97 -1.32 -3.67 -13.03
N GLN A 98 -0.27 -3.96 -13.80
CA GLN A 98 -0.31 -4.95 -14.87
C GLN A 98 -0.46 -6.38 -14.33
N GLU A 99 0.28 -6.72 -13.28
CA GLU A 99 0.16 -8.05 -12.64
C GLU A 99 -1.22 -8.26 -12.04
N ALA A 100 -1.80 -7.24 -11.39
CA ALA A 100 -3.16 -7.32 -10.85
C ALA A 100 -4.22 -7.50 -11.94
N ALA A 101 -4.09 -6.80 -13.07
CA ALA A 101 -4.98 -6.94 -14.21
C ALA A 101 -4.89 -8.36 -14.82
N SER A 102 -3.65 -8.84 -15.07
CA SER A 102 -3.40 -10.17 -15.62
C SER A 102 -3.88 -11.27 -14.67
N ALA A 103 -3.64 -11.15 -13.37
CA ALA A 103 -4.10 -12.11 -12.37
C ALA A 103 -5.64 -12.20 -12.32
N SER A 104 -6.33 -11.07 -12.45
CA SER A 104 -7.80 -11.03 -12.53
C SER A 104 -8.32 -11.71 -13.81
N GLU A 105 -7.67 -11.49 -14.96
CA GLU A 105 -8.03 -12.13 -16.21
C GLU A 105 -7.86 -13.65 -16.12
N VAL A 106 -6.70 -14.11 -15.64
CA VAL A 106 -6.44 -15.55 -15.42
C VAL A 106 -7.46 -16.15 -14.46
N ALA A 107 -7.76 -15.51 -13.32
CA ALA A 107 -8.78 -15.99 -12.40
C ALA A 107 -10.15 -16.11 -13.07
N GLY A 108 -10.52 -15.14 -13.92
CA GLY A 108 -11.75 -15.17 -14.70
C GLY A 108 -11.84 -16.36 -15.65
N THR A 109 -10.75 -16.77 -16.32
CA THR A 109 -10.73 -17.97 -17.19
C THR A 109 -11.00 -19.26 -16.41
N HIS A 110 -10.74 -19.25 -15.09
CA HIS A 110 -11.03 -20.38 -14.19
C HIS A 110 -12.36 -20.23 -13.41
N GLY A 111 -13.20 -19.26 -13.77
CA GLY A 111 -14.47 -19.03 -13.08
C GLY A 111 -14.32 -18.52 -11.63
N VAL A 112 -13.19 -17.88 -11.29
CA VAL A 112 -12.88 -17.38 -9.96
C VAL A 112 -13.14 -15.87 -9.90
N ALA A 113 -13.92 -15.42 -8.92
CA ALA A 113 -14.12 -14.00 -8.68
C ALA A 113 -12.88 -13.41 -7.98
N TYR A 114 -12.22 -12.45 -8.62
CA TYR A 114 -10.96 -11.88 -8.13
C TYR A 114 -11.17 -10.52 -7.46
N LEU A 115 -10.60 -10.35 -6.28
CA LEU A 115 -10.44 -9.07 -5.60
C LEU A 115 -8.94 -8.76 -5.47
N SER A 116 -8.53 -7.60 -5.95
CA SER A 116 -7.23 -7.03 -5.65
C SER A 116 -7.33 -6.22 -4.38
N GLY A 117 -6.42 -6.45 -3.44
CA GLY A 117 -6.36 -5.74 -2.18
C GLY A 117 -4.95 -5.28 -1.85
N ALA A 118 -4.85 -4.21 -1.07
CA ALA A 118 -3.58 -3.74 -0.50
C ALA A 118 -3.79 -3.28 0.93
N ILE A 119 -2.87 -3.67 1.80
CA ILE A 119 -2.89 -3.35 3.23
C ILE A 119 -1.91 -2.20 3.45
N GLN A 120 -2.41 -1.06 3.95
CA GLN A 120 -1.64 0.18 4.10
C GLN A 120 -0.97 0.33 5.48
N VAL A 121 -0.89 -0.75 6.26
CA VAL A 121 -0.34 -0.74 7.61
C VAL A 121 0.58 -1.94 7.87
N ALA A 122 1.41 -1.83 8.90
CA ALA A 122 2.22 -2.95 9.38
C ALA A 122 1.34 -4.00 10.14
N PRO A 123 1.82 -5.26 10.27
CA PRO A 123 1.04 -6.33 10.93
C PRO A 123 0.52 -5.98 12.33
N GLU A 124 1.27 -5.20 13.11
CA GLU A 124 0.91 -4.80 14.48
C GLU A 124 -0.23 -3.78 14.53
N GLN A 125 -0.57 -3.19 13.40
CA GLN A 125 -1.64 -2.20 13.27
C GLN A 125 -2.91 -2.79 12.65
N MET A 126 -2.91 -4.09 12.30
CA MET A 126 -4.08 -4.77 11.76
C MET A 126 -5.18 -4.94 12.82
N GLY A 127 -6.43 -5.05 12.37
CA GLY A 127 -7.59 -5.27 13.23
C GLY A 127 -8.10 -4.02 13.97
N LYS A 128 -7.54 -2.83 13.71
CA LYS A 128 -7.94 -1.57 14.35
C LYS A 128 -8.98 -0.82 13.51
N PRO A 129 -9.75 0.11 14.12
CA PRO A 129 -10.75 0.90 13.39
C PRO A 129 -10.17 1.74 12.24
N ASP A 130 -8.93 2.19 12.36
CA ASP A 130 -8.20 3.01 11.41
C ASP A 130 -7.30 2.20 10.45
N THR A 131 -7.28 0.87 10.58
CA THR A 131 -6.57 0.01 9.63
C THR A 131 -7.12 0.18 8.23
N THR A 132 -6.32 0.75 7.34
CA THR A 132 -6.71 1.03 5.95
C THR A 132 -6.41 -0.14 5.04
N ILE A 133 -7.44 -0.61 4.35
CA ILE A 133 -7.37 -1.68 3.36
C ILE A 133 -7.98 -1.16 2.05
N LEU A 134 -7.19 -1.14 1.00
CA LEU A 134 -7.63 -0.79 -0.35
C LEU A 134 -8.16 -2.04 -1.05
N LEU A 135 -9.26 -1.90 -1.77
CA LEU A 135 -9.85 -2.99 -2.54
C LEU A 135 -10.27 -2.53 -3.93
N SER A 136 -10.16 -3.43 -4.90
CA SER A 136 -10.79 -3.29 -6.22
C SER A 136 -11.24 -4.65 -6.75
N GLY A 137 -12.29 -4.60 -7.60
CA GLY A 137 -12.95 -5.77 -8.15
C GLY A 137 -14.46 -5.73 -7.96
N PRO A 138 -15.21 -6.80 -8.28
CA PRO A 138 -16.66 -6.81 -8.29
C PRO A 138 -17.26 -6.44 -6.93
N ARG A 139 -18.10 -5.42 -6.89
CA ARG A 139 -18.73 -4.93 -5.66
C ARG A 139 -19.51 -6.03 -4.92
N THR A 140 -20.18 -6.88 -5.66
CA THR A 140 -20.96 -8.00 -5.11
C THR A 140 -20.08 -9.00 -4.33
N VAL A 141 -18.80 -9.13 -4.67
CA VAL A 141 -17.85 -9.99 -3.95
C VAL A 141 -17.33 -9.28 -2.70
N VAL A 142 -17.06 -7.98 -2.78
CA VAL A 142 -16.71 -7.15 -1.62
C VAL A 142 -17.80 -7.21 -0.56
N ASP A 143 -19.06 -7.04 -0.95
CA ASP A 143 -20.20 -7.09 -0.04
C ASP A 143 -20.33 -8.46 0.66
N LYS A 144 -20.09 -9.55 -0.06
CA LYS A 144 -20.05 -10.91 0.52
C LYS A 144 -18.86 -11.12 1.47
N ALA A 145 -17.73 -10.45 1.23
CA ALA A 145 -16.53 -10.54 2.06
C ALA A 145 -16.54 -9.57 3.26
N ASN A 146 -17.56 -8.72 3.41
CA ASN A 146 -17.59 -7.63 4.38
C ASN A 146 -17.24 -8.06 5.82
N ALA A 147 -17.77 -9.19 6.29
CA ALA A 147 -17.46 -9.68 7.64
C ALA A 147 -15.99 -10.09 7.80
N VAL A 148 -15.36 -10.63 6.75
CA VAL A 148 -13.93 -10.98 6.71
C VAL A 148 -13.08 -9.70 6.70
N LEU A 149 -13.46 -8.73 5.88
CA LEU A 149 -12.77 -7.45 5.77
C LEU A 149 -12.85 -6.67 7.08
N ALA A 150 -14.00 -6.68 7.75
CA ALA A 150 -14.19 -6.04 9.07
C ALA A 150 -13.30 -6.66 10.16
N ALA A 151 -12.99 -7.96 10.08
CA ALA A 151 -12.03 -8.59 10.99
C ALA A 151 -10.59 -8.10 10.74
N PHE A 152 -10.26 -7.71 9.51
CA PHE A 152 -8.92 -7.22 9.16
C PHE A 152 -8.72 -5.74 9.50
N GLY A 153 -9.79 -4.92 9.50
CA GLY A 153 -9.70 -3.49 9.81
C GLY A 153 -10.97 -2.71 9.54
N GLY A 154 -11.07 -1.54 10.15
CA GLY A 154 -12.29 -0.70 10.09
C GLY A 154 -12.36 0.25 8.89
N ASN A 155 -11.26 0.53 8.22
CA ASN A 155 -11.22 1.49 7.09
C ASN A 155 -10.99 0.76 5.76
N VAL A 156 -12.06 0.18 5.21
CA VAL A 156 -12.03 -0.50 3.91
C VAL A 156 -12.45 0.46 2.80
N VAL A 157 -11.52 0.74 1.87
CA VAL A 157 -11.72 1.66 0.75
C VAL A 157 -11.86 0.89 -0.55
N TRP A 158 -13.08 0.85 -1.11
CA TRP A 158 -13.33 0.27 -2.43
C TRP A 158 -13.07 1.30 -3.53
N LEU A 159 -12.17 0.96 -4.46
CA LEU A 159 -11.67 1.83 -5.54
C LEU A 159 -12.31 1.53 -6.92
N GLY A 160 -13.43 0.80 -6.91
CA GLY A 160 -14.13 0.44 -8.14
C GLY A 160 -13.84 -0.97 -8.64
N GLU A 161 -14.43 -1.30 -9.78
CA GLU A 161 -14.38 -2.67 -10.32
C GLU A 161 -13.10 -3.00 -11.09
N ARG A 162 -12.32 -1.99 -11.51
CA ARG A 162 -11.08 -2.17 -12.26
C ARG A 162 -10.02 -2.87 -11.38
N PRO A 163 -9.57 -4.09 -11.71
CA PRO A 163 -8.69 -4.89 -10.84
C PRO A 163 -7.38 -4.20 -10.47
N ALA A 164 -6.84 -3.40 -11.39
CA ALA A 164 -5.60 -2.65 -11.17
C ALA A 164 -5.74 -1.45 -10.20
N ALA A 165 -6.95 -1.04 -9.81
CA ALA A 165 -7.13 0.21 -9.06
C ALA A 165 -6.49 0.16 -7.66
N ALA A 166 -6.69 -0.93 -6.90
CA ALA A 166 -6.06 -1.08 -5.59
C ALA A 166 -4.53 -1.13 -5.69
N ALA A 167 -3.98 -1.91 -6.64
CA ALA A 167 -2.54 -1.98 -6.86
C ALA A 167 -1.94 -0.63 -7.31
N THR A 168 -2.66 0.13 -8.15
CA THR A 168 -2.24 1.47 -8.55
C THR A 168 -2.18 2.43 -7.36
N MET A 169 -3.23 2.43 -6.53
CA MET A 169 -3.30 3.30 -5.36
C MET A 169 -2.25 2.90 -4.31
N ASP A 170 -2.00 1.60 -4.14
CA ASP A 170 -0.95 1.09 -3.26
C ASP A 170 0.43 1.63 -3.66
N LEU A 171 0.82 1.51 -4.91
CA LEU A 171 2.09 2.04 -5.39
C LEU A 171 2.17 3.57 -5.30
N ALA A 172 1.05 4.27 -5.51
CA ALA A 172 1.00 5.72 -5.35
C ALA A 172 1.22 6.14 -3.89
N THR A 173 0.56 5.46 -2.93
CA THR A 173 0.75 5.73 -1.50
C THR A 173 2.13 5.29 -1.00
N LEU A 174 2.66 4.17 -1.49
CA LEU A 174 4.04 3.75 -1.19
C LEU A 174 5.08 4.72 -1.72
N SER A 175 4.86 5.33 -2.90
CA SER A 175 5.72 6.38 -3.42
C SER A 175 5.81 7.57 -2.45
N PHE A 176 4.65 7.99 -1.88
CA PHE A 176 4.63 9.02 -0.83
C PHE A 176 5.39 8.56 0.43
N VAL A 177 5.12 7.36 0.94
CA VAL A 177 5.76 6.84 2.16
C VAL A 177 7.28 6.80 2.03
N TYR A 178 7.80 6.26 0.93
CA TYR A 178 9.25 6.19 0.71
C TYR A 178 9.87 7.56 0.42
N GLY A 179 9.17 8.45 -0.28
CA GLY A 179 9.62 9.83 -0.49
C GLY A 179 9.72 10.60 0.82
N ALA A 180 8.71 10.54 1.67
CA ALA A 180 8.71 11.16 2.99
C ALA A 180 9.79 10.56 3.91
N THR A 181 9.97 9.23 3.88
CA THR A 181 11.03 8.55 4.65
C THR A 181 12.43 8.99 4.18
N ALA A 182 12.65 9.09 2.87
CA ALA A 182 13.93 9.56 2.34
C ALA A 182 14.22 11.00 2.78
N GLY A 183 13.21 11.89 2.76
CA GLY A 183 13.33 13.25 3.29
C GLY A 183 13.64 13.29 4.79
N LEU A 184 12.98 12.44 5.60
CA LEU A 184 13.27 12.28 7.03
C LEU A 184 14.73 11.89 7.26
N LEU A 185 15.23 10.88 6.54
CA LEU A 185 16.60 10.40 6.71
C LEU A 185 17.64 11.43 6.29
N GLN A 186 17.39 12.18 5.23
CA GLN A 186 18.24 13.30 4.79
C GLN A 186 18.27 14.42 5.84
N GLY A 187 17.11 14.83 6.35
CA GLY A 187 17.03 15.83 7.41
C GLY A 187 17.74 15.38 8.69
N ALA A 188 17.63 14.10 9.06
CA ALA A 188 18.37 13.52 10.19
C ALA A 188 19.89 13.58 9.99
N ALA A 189 20.37 13.28 8.76
CA ALA A 189 21.79 13.37 8.43
C ALA A 189 22.33 14.80 8.58
N LEU A 190 21.57 15.82 8.13
CA LEU A 190 21.94 17.23 8.33
C LEU A 190 21.95 17.60 9.79
N ALA A 191 20.91 17.27 10.55
CA ALA A 191 20.82 17.53 11.97
C ALA A 191 22.00 16.89 12.74
N GLN A 192 22.34 15.64 12.42
CA GLN A 192 23.46 14.93 13.01
C GLN A 192 24.80 15.58 12.69
N ARG A 193 24.99 16.01 11.44
CA ARG A 193 26.23 16.69 10.99
C ARG A 193 26.47 17.99 11.73
N GLU A 194 25.38 18.72 12.02
CA GLU A 194 25.41 19.98 12.76
C GLU A 194 25.36 19.79 14.29
N GLY A 195 25.47 18.55 14.78
CA GLY A 195 25.52 18.24 16.22
C GLY A 195 24.19 18.40 16.97
N LEU A 196 23.05 18.39 16.25
CA LEU A 196 21.72 18.49 16.86
C LEU A 196 21.23 17.15 17.40
N ASP A 197 20.36 17.20 18.42
CA ASP A 197 19.78 15.99 19.00
C ASP A 197 18.73 15.36 18.06
N LEU A 198 18.99 14.13 17.64
CA LEU A 198 18.09 13.38 16.74
C LEU A 198 16.76 12.99 17.41
N LYS A 199 16.71 12.87 18.75
CA LYS A 199 15.44 12.63 19.45
C LYS A 199 14.56 13.88 19.39
N ALA A 200 15.16 15.06 19.57
CA ALA A 200 14.46 16.33 19.39
C ALA A 200 13.97 16.49 17.95
N TYR A 201 14.81 16.17 16.95
CA TYR A 201 14.42 16.16 15.54
C TYR A 201 13.19 15.27 15.29
N GLY A 202 13.21 14.02 15.74
CA GLY A 202 12.07 13.11 15.60
C GLY A 202 10.81 13.62 16.30
N THR A 203 10.95 14.25 17.47
CA THR A 203 9.82 14.87 18.19
C THR A 203 9.20 16.03 17.40
N ILE A 204 10.02 16.86 16.77
CA ILE A 204 9.57 17.98 15.93
C ILE A 204 8.83 17.43 14.69
N VAL A 205 9.40 16.45 13.99
CA VAL A 205 8.75 15.83 12.81
C VAL A 205 7.40 15.24 13.19
N ARG A 206 7.31 14.53 14.30
CA ARG A 206 6.05 14.00 14.81
C ARG A 206 5.03 15.11 15.12
N ALA A 207 5.45 16.19 15.71
CA ALA A 207 4.57 17.30 16.09
C ALA A 207 3.97 18.02 14.85
N MET A 208 4.74 18.15 13.78
CA MET A 208 4.27 18.77 12.52
C MET A 208 3.44 17.84 11.62
N SER A 209 3.51 16.53 11.84
CA SER A 209 2.87 15.52 10.94
C SER A 209 1.36 15.73 10.75
N PRO A 210 0.54 16.10 11.75
CA PRO A 210 -0.89 16.34 11.52
C PRO A 210 -1.15 17.49 10.54
N SER A 211 -0.53 18.65 10.74
CA SER A 211 -0.67 19.80 9.82
C SER A 211 -0.13 19.50 8.42
N PHE A 212 0.93 18.69 8.35
CA PHE A 212 1.46 18.23 7.08
C PHE A 212 0.47 17.30 6.36
N GLY A 213 -0.24 16.44 7.08
CA GLY A 213 -1.31 15.60 6.51
C GLY A 213 -2.46 16.44 5.93
N GLU A 214 -2.89 17.49 6.63
CA GLU A 214 -3.90 18.45 6.15
C GLU A 214 -3.43 19.18 4.89
N PHE A 215 -2.18 19.64 4.88
CA PHE A 215 -1.55 20.25 3.70
C PHE A 215 -1.55 19.29 2.50
N LEU A 216 -1.14 18.04 2.66
CA LEU A 216 -1.14 17.06 1.57
C LEU A 216 -2.54 16.77 1.03
N GLN A 217 -3.55 16.71 1.89
CA GLN A 217 -4.95 16.56 1.47
C GLN A 217 -5.43 17.78 0.68
N HIS A 218 -5.03 18.98 1.09
CA HIS A 218 -5.31 20.20 0.35
C HIS A 218 -4.70 20.15 -1.06
N GLU A 219 -3.40 19.87 -1.20
CA GLU A 219 -2.70 19.77 -2.48
C GLU A 219 -3.35 18.73 -3.41
N ALA A 220 -3.75 17.57 -2.88
CA ALA A 220 -4.48 16.56 -3.64
C ALA A 220 -5.84 17.09 -4.15
N SER A 221 -6.53 17.90 -3.35
CA SER A 221 -7.79 18.53 -3.73
C SER A 221 -7.61 19.58 -4.82
N VAL A 222 -6.53 20.36 -4.77
CA VAL A 222 -6.13 21.33 -5.82
C VAL A 222 -5.89 20.58 -7.14
N ILE A 223 -5.14 19.48 -7.12
CA ILE A 223 -4.92 18.64 -8.31
C ILE A 223 -6.25 18.13 -8.88
N ALA A 224 -7.14 17.63 -8.02
CA ALA A 224 -8.42 17.07 -8.42
C ALA A 224 -9.38 18.11 -9.01
N SER A 225 -9.34 19.36 -8.52
CA SER A 225 -10.17 20.45 -9.03
C SER A 225 -9.67 21.00 -10.38
N GLY A 226 -8.37 20.89 -10.66
CA GLY A 226 -7.72 21.54 -11.79
C GLY A 226 -7.55 23.06 -11.65
N ASP A 227 -7.95 23.63 -10.50
CA ASP A 227 -7.75 25.04 -10.17
C ASP A 227 -6.51 25.18 -9.28
N PHE A 228 -5.45 25.74 -9.83
CA PHE A 228 -4.16 25.93 -9.17
C PHE A 228 -3.96 27.37 -8.65
N GLY A 229 -5.02 28.14 -8.51
CA GLY A 229 -4.98 29.46 -7.87
C GLY A 229 -4.47 29.36 -6.44
N VAL A 230 -3.57 30.29 -6.06
CA VAL A 230 -2.93 30.24 -4.73
C VAL A 230 -3.95 30.49 -3.61
N THR A 231 -4.04 29.56 -2.70
CA THR A 231 -4.85 29.63 -1.48
C THR A 231 -4.01 29.54 -0.21
N GLN A 232 -2.82 28.93 -0.30
CA GLN A 232 -1.88 28.83 0.82
C GLN A 232 -0.54 29.49 0.49
N SER A 233 0.21 28.97 -0.48
CA SER A 233 1.55 29.46 -0.79
C SER A 233 1.93 29.20 -2.25
N PRO A 234 2.47 30.20 -2.97
CA PRO A 234 2.91 30.00 -4.34
C PRO A 234 4.13 29.07 -4.42
N LEU A 235 4.21 28.30 -5.49
CA LEU A 235 5.30 27.39 -5.80
C LEU A 235 6.70 28.04 -5.71
N SER A 236 6.83 29.33 -6.05
CA SER A 236 8.09 30.07 -5.98
C SER A 236 8.74 30.04 -4.59
N ILE A 237 7.95 30.05 -3.51
CA ILE A 237 8.47 29.95 -2.13
C ILE A 237 9.11 28.59 -1.90
N SER A 238 8.51 27.52 -2.40
CA SER A 238 9.03 26.18 -2.30
C SER A 238 10.29 25.96 -3.15
N VAL A 239 10.41 26.64 -4.29
CA VAL A 239 11.63 26.66 -5.11
C VAL A 239 12.80 27.21 -4.30
N ASP A 240 12.61 28.34 -3.63
CA ASP A 240 13.68 28.96 -2.83
C ASP A 240 14.03 28.11 -1.60
N ALA A 241 13.04 27.50 -0.94
CA ALA A 241 13.24 26.61 0.19
C ALA A 241 14.06 25.37 -0.20
N THR A 242 13.71 24.70 -1.30
CA THR A 242 14.40 23.47 -1.75
C THR A 242 15.82 23.75 -2.21
N ARG A 243 16.08 24.94 -2.83
CA ARG A 243 17.43 25.38 -3.16
C ARG A 243 18.29 25.55 -1.90
N ARG A 244 17.75 26.19 -0.87
CA ARG A 244 18.46 26.35 0.43
C ARG A 244 18.75 25.00 1.08
N ILE A 245 17.83 24.04 1.02
CA ILE A 245 18.09 22.69 1.53
C ILE A 245 19.24 22.03 0.76
N HIS A 246 19.23 22.10 -0.56
CA HIS A 246 20.31 21.55 -1.40
C HIS A 246 21.67 22.19 -1.04
N ASP A 247 21.73 23.52 -0.92
CA ASP A 247 22.97 24.23 -0.60
C ASP A 247 23.50 23.90 0.79
N ALA A 248 22.62 23.83 1.81
CA ALA A 248 23.00 23.44 3.17
C ALA A 248 23.57 21.99 3.19
N MET A 249 22.97 21.05 2.47
CA MET A 249 23.48 19.67 2.37
C MET A 249 24.87 19.64 1.74
N ARG A 250 25.08 20.41 0.64
CA ARG A 250 26.38 20.53 -0.04
C ARG A 250 27.44 21.12 0.89
N GLU A 251 27.13 22.20 1.61
CA GLU A 251 28.03 22.85 2.54
C GLU A 251 28.41 21.95 3.72
N ALA A 252 27.47 21.13 4.18
CA ALA A 252 27.73 20.12 5.21
C ALA A 252 28.51 18.90 4.68
N GLY A 253 28.82 18.82 3.38
CA GLY A 253 29.53 17.69 2.76
C GLY A 253 28.71 16.41 2.71
N LEU A 254 27.37 16.52 2.63
CA LEU A 254 26.42 15.41 2.54
C LEU A 254 26.05 15.13 1.09
N ASP A 255 25.47 13.94 0.84
CA ASP A 255 24.92 13.58 -0.47
C ASP A 255 23.75 14.52 -0.84
N THR A 256 23.83 15.13 -2.01
CA THR A 256 22.86 16.09 -2.52
C THR A 256 21.96 15.54 -3.61
N ALA A 257 22.03 14.25 -3.94
CA ALA A 257 21.27 13.65 -5.05
C ALA A 257 19.75 13.87 -4.92
N LEU A 258 19.17 13.55 -3.76
CA LEU A 258 17.74 13.74 -3.53
C LEU A 258 17.34 15.23 -3.46
N PRO A 259 18.00 16.10 -2.67
CA PRO A 259 17.70 17.53 -2.66
C PRO A 259 17.81 18.17 -4.06
N ALA A 260 18.81 17.79 -4.86
CA ALA A 260 18.97 18.30 -6.23
C ALA A 260 17.80 17.91 -7.12
N VAL A 261 17.34 16.66 -7.07
CA VAL A 261 16.19 16.20 -7.87
C VAL A 261 14.93 16.96 -7.50
N ILE A 262 14.68 17.17 -6.19
CA ILE A 262 13.50 17.92 -5.72
C ILE A 262 13.59 19.38 -6.20
N ALA A 263 14.71 20.07 -5.96
CA ALA A 263 14.90 21.46 -6.38
C ALA A 263 14.70 21.62 -7.89
N GLN A 264 15.33 20.77 -8.72
CA GLN A 264 15.20 20.79 -10.18
C GLN A 264 13.76 20.54 -10.65
N MET A 265 13.00 19.69 -9.98
CA MET A 265 11.60 19.42 -10.31
C MET A 265 10.74 20.67 -10.10
N LEU A 266 10.91 21.37 -8.99
CA LEU A 266 10.18 22.60 -8.67
C LEU A 266 10.64 23.76 -9.58
N GLU A 267 11.94 23.91 -9.81
CA GLU A 267 12.48 24.93 -10.73
C GLU A 267 11.96 24.74 -12.16
N ARG A 268 11.90 23.51 -12.64
CA ARG A 268 11.32 23.20 -13.96
C ARG A 268 9.88 23.67 -14.08
N ALA A 269 9.06 23.48 -13.04
CA ALA A 269 7.69 23.96 -13.02
C ALA A 269 7.62 25.50 -13.01
N ALA A 270 8.47 26.17 -12.23
CA ALA A 270 8.55 27.62 -12.17
C ALA A 270 8.98 28.23 -13.53
N VAL A 271 9.98 27.63 -14.20
CA VAL A 271 10.46 28.05 -15.54
C VAL A 271 9.36 27.91 -16.60
N GLN A 272 8.47 26.93 -16.46
CA GLN A 272 7.31 26.77 -17.34
C GLN A 272 6.15 27.75 -17.05
N GLY A 273 6.34 28.69 -16.13
CA GLY A 273 5.38 29.74 -15.84
C GLY A 273 4.46 29.46 -14.64
N TYR A 274 4.63 28.34 -13.94
CA TYR A 274 3.75 27.95 -12.81
C TYR A 274 4.21 28.49 -11.45
N GLY A 275 5.27 29.33 -11.40
CA GLY A 275 5.82 29.86 -10.15
C GLY A 275 4.85 30.66 -9.28
N GLY A 276 3.83 31.28 -9.89
CA GLY A 276 2.75 32.01 -9.21
C GLY A 276 1.51 31.17 -8.88
N GLU A 277 1.53 29.87 -9.12
CA GLU A 277 0.45 28.93 -8.79
C GLU A 277 0.75 28.18 -7.49
N GLU A 278 -0.23 27.41 -6.99
CA GLU A 278 -0.08 26.53 -5.82
C GLU A 278 1.02 25.48 -6.04
N LEU A 279 1.64 24.95 -4.97
CA LEU A 279 2.70 23.94 -5.07
C LEU A 279 2.26 22.71 -5.88
N ALA A 280 1.00 22.32 -5.78
CA ALA A 280 0.38 21.26 -6.56
C ALA A 280 0.59 21.35 -8.06
N ALA A 281 0.85 22.58 -8.61
CA ALA A 281 1.09 22.80 -10.04
C ALA A 281 2.31 22.03 -10.59
N VAL A 282 3.20 21.56 -9.72
CA VAL A 282 4.32 20.67 -10.09
C VAL A 282 3.83 19.40 -10.80
N VAL A 283 2.60 18.94 -10.52
CA VAL A 283 2.02 17.77 -11.21
C VAL A 283 1.97 17.94 -12.73
N LYS A 284 1.82 19.18 -13.22
CA LYS A 284 1.75 19.51 -14.66
C LYS A 284 3.04 19.14 -15.40
N VAL A 285 4.19 19.18 -14.71
CA VAL A 285 5.49 18.84 -15.30
C VAL A 285 5.91 17.39 -15.03
N ILE A 286 5.31 16.71 -14.05
CA ILE A 286 5.54 15.28 -13.79
C ILE A 286 4.84 14.43 -14.83
N GLY A 287 3.61 14.77 -15.21
CA GLY A 287 2.81 14.04 -16.19
C GLY A 287 3.14 14.36 -17.65
N ALA A 288 3.89 15.42 -17.93
CA ALA A 288 4.28 15.77 -19.28
C ALA A 288 5.26 14.73 -19.84
N LYS A 289 4.94 14.18 -21.04
CA LYS A 289 5.92 13.40 -21.80
C LYS A 289 7.06 14.34 -22.15
N SER A 290 8.28 14.00 -21.73
CA SER A 290 9.52 14.67 -22.18
C SER A 290 9.72 14.54 -23.68
#